data_4f105a3a952a65825c9c1312fccb5f57
#
_entry.id   4f105a3a952a65825c9c1312fccb5f57
#
_cell.length_a   1.000
_cell.length_b   1.000
_cell.length_c   1.000
_cell.angle_alpha   90.00
_cell.angle_beta   90.00
_cell.angle_gamma   90.00
#
_symmetry.space_group_name_H-M   'P 1'
#
loop_
_entity.id
_entity.type
_entity.pdbx_description
1 polymer ?
#
loop_
_entity_poly.entity_id
_entity_poly.type
_entity_poly.pdbx_seq_one_letter_code
_entity_poly.pdbx_strand_id
1 'polypeptide(L)'
;MKSKIKVIEKYFTKSEIDALNRLIVDIKKSWPKTKFKLFGSRLRGAADEESDLDILILLPCEVTEKIRRKIIHKVFDINLTFETNISSLIMAEKEWESETFSLLPIHECIEEEGVSL
;
A
#
# COMPACT_ATOMS: atom_id res chain seq x y z
N MET A 1 13.92 -10.41 -3.25
CA MET A 1 12.64 -10.87 -2.68
C MET A 1 12.75 -11.32 -1.24
N LYS A 2 13.69 -12.18 -0.89
CA LYS A 2 13.85 -12.64 0.49
C LYS A 2 14.15 -11.52 1.49
N SER A 3 14.91 -10.49 1.07
CA SER A 3 15.22 -9.35 1.92
C SER A 3 14.00 -8.49 2.23
N LYS A 4 13.06 -8.37 1.28
CA LYS A 4 11.82 -7.62 1.48
C LYS A 4 10.89 -8.32 2.46
N ILE A 5 10.80 -9.65 2.37
CA ILE A 5 9.98 -10.46 3.28
C ILE A 5 10.51 -10.34 4.71
N LYS A 6 11.82 -10.37 4.89
CA LYS A 6 12.44 -10.23 6.21
C LYS A 6 12.17 -8.85 6.84
N VAL A 7 12.21 -7.79 6.04
CA VAL A 7 11.90 -6.44 6.52
C VAL A 7 10.44 -6.36 6.95
N ILE A 8 9.55 -6.94 6.15
CA ILE A 8 8.12 -6.95 6.44
C ILE A 8 7.84 -7.76 7.72
N GLU A 9 8.42 -8.95 7.85
CA GLU A 9 8.24 -9.79 9.03
C GLU A 9 8.72 -9.13 10.32
N LYS A 10 9.73 -8.25 10.21
CA LYS A 10 10.27 -7.55 11.37
C LYS A 10 9.29 -6.52 11.94
N TYR A 11 8.52 -5.85 11.08
CA TYR A 11 7.68 -4.72 11.47
C TYR A 11 6.17 -5.01 11.48
N PHE A 12 5.75 -6.11 10.88
CA PHE A 12 4.33 -6.44 10.73
C PHE A 12 3.99 -7.80 11.32
N THR A 13 2.76 -7.92 11.81
CA THR A 13 2.25 -9.20 12.32
C THR A 13 1.93 -10.15 11.16
N LYS A 14 1.79 -11.44 11.48
CA LYS A 14 1.40 -12.42 10.46
C LYS A 14 0.05 -12.07 9.84
N SER A 15 -0.91 -11.61 10.66
CA SER A 15 -2.23 -11.22 10.18
C SER A 15 -2.13 -10.05 9.19
N GLU A 16 -1.25 -9.08 9.47
CA GLU A 16 -1.02 -7.96 8.57
C GLU A 16 -0.40 -8.41 7.25
N ILE A 17 0.56 -9.32 7.30
CA ILE A 17 1.19 -9.88 6.10
C ILE A 17 0.17 -10.63 5.26
N ASP A 18 -0.66 -11.46 5.89
CA ASP A 18 -1.72 -12.20 5.21
C ASP A 18 -2.73 -11.26 4.55
N ALA A 19 -3.11 -10.19 5.25
CA ALA A 19 -4.01 -9.17 4.73
C ALA A 19 -3.42 -8.47 3.51
N LEU A 20 -2.14 -8.09 3.57
CA LEU A 20 -1.44 -7.46 2.45
C LEU A 20 -1.40 -8.39 1.23
N ASN A 21 -1.07 -9.65 1.44
CA ASN A 21 -1.02 -10.63 0.36
C ASN A 21 -2.39 -10.80 -0.30
N ARG A 22 -3.44 -10.84 0.50
CA ARG A 22 -4.80 -10.96 -0.02
C ARG A 22 -5.18 -9.73 -0.84
N LEU A 23 -4.84 -8.54 -0.33
CA LEU A 23 -5.12 -7.28 -1.02
C LEU A 23 -4.41 -7.23 -2.38
N ILE A 24 -3.12 -7.58 -2.41
CA ILE A 24 -2.33 -7.58 -3.63
C ILE A 24 -2.91 -8.55 -4.66
N VAL A 25 -3.20 -9.78 -4.24
CA VAL A 25 -3.77 -10.79 -5.13
C VAL A 25 -5.10 -10.32 -5.71
N ASP A 26 -5.98 -9.81 -4.85
CA ASP A 26 -7.32 -9.40 -5.28
C ASP A 26 -7.28 -8.20 -6.24
N ILE A 27 -6.44 -7.22 -5.98
CA ILE A 27 -6.31 -6.06 -6.86
C ILE A 27 -5.69 -6.46 -8.21
N LYS A 28 -4.67 -7.31 -8.18
CA LYS A 28 -4.02 -7.76 -9.41
C LYS A 28 -4.91 -8.63 -10.30
N LYS A 29 -5.99 -9.17 -9.78
CA LYS A 29 -6.97 -9.90 -10.61
C LYS A 29 -7.61 -8.97 -11.63
N SER A 30 -7.89 -7.72 -11.24
CA SER A 30 -8.49 -6.73 -12.14
C SER A 30 -7.45 -5.86 -12.83
N TRP A 31 -6.34 -5.59 -12.14
CA TRP A 31 -5.27 -4.72 -12.65
C TRP A 31 -3.91 -5.38 -12.40
N PRO A 32 -3.50 -6.35 -13.28
CA PRO A 32 -2.28 -7.14 -13.04
C PRO A 32 -0.99 -6.34 -12.93
N LYS A 33 -0.94 -5.16 -13.54
CA LYS A 33 0.27 -4.32 -13.55
C LYS A 33 0.32 -3.30 -12.41
N THR A 34 -0.58 -3.41 -11.43
CA THR A 34 -0.59 -2.53 -10.28
C THR A 34 0.68 -2.71 -9.45
N LYS A 35 1.23 -1.58 -8.99
CA LYS A 35 2.41 -1.57 -8.12
C LYS A 35 2.01 -1.19 -6.71
N PHE A 36 2.73 -1.72 -5.73
CA PHE A 36 2.44 -1.50 -4.31
C PHE A 36 3.73 -1.11 -3.59
N LYS A 37 3.62 -0.13 -2.69
CA LYS A 37 4.71 0.24 -1.79
C LYS A 37 4.19 0.43 -0.38
N LEU A 38 4.91 -0.13 0.58
CA LEU A 38 4.64 0.14 1.99
C LEU A 38 5.40 1.39 2.41
N PHE A 39 4.79 2.22 3.24
CA PHE A 39 5.44 3.41 3.77
C PHE A 39 4.88 3.73 5.15
N GLY A 40 5.34 4.81 5.73
CA GLY A 40 4.81 5.31 6.98
C GLY A 40 5.62 4.92 8.22
N SER A 41 5.12 5.32 9.38
CA SER A 41 5.84 5.22 10.64
C SER A 41 6.16 3.79 11.09
N ARG A 42 5.34 2.82 10.70
CA ARG A 42 5.58 1.41 11.04
C ARG A 42 6.94 0.91 10.50
N LEU A 43 7.32 1.37 9.31
CA LEU A 43 8.59 0.98 8.70
C LEU A 43 9.80 1.59 9.38
N ARG A 44 9.61 2.65 10.15
CA ARG A 44 10.68 3.30 10.88
C ARG A 44 10.94 2.64 12.24
N GLY A 45 10.09 1.70 12.63
CA GLY A 45 10.21 1.04 13.92
C GLY A 45 9.88 1.92 15.11
N ALA A 46 9.40 3.15 14.87
CA ALA A 46 9.10 4.12 15.92
C ALA A 46 7.64 4.12 16.35
N ALA A 47 6.77 3.47 15.58
CA ALA A 47 5.34 3.42 15.85
C ALA A 47 4.97 2.19 16.66
N ASP A 48 3.90 2.29 17.46
CA ASP A 48 3.38 1.15 18.19
C ASP A 48 2.52 0.26 17.26
N GLU A 49 2.05 -0.86 17.80
CA GLU A 49 1.26 -1.84 17.04
C GLU A 49 -0.11 -1.31 16.62
N GLU A 50 -0.56 -0.21 17.20
CA GLU A 50 -1.86 0.38 16.89
C GLU A 50 -1.80 1.35 15.70
N SER A 51 -0.59 1.66 15.22
CA SER A 51 -0.42 2.53 14.07
C SER A 51 -0.93 1.88 12.80
N ASP A 52 -1.51 2.69 11.91
CA ASP A 52 -1.99 2.21 10.62
C ASP A 52 -0.84 1.68 9.77
N LEU A 53 -1.16 0.68 8.97
CA LEU A 53 -0.25 0.16 7.97
C LEU A 53 -0.54 0.89 6.66
N ASP A 54 0.38 1.74 6.23
CA ASP A 54 0.18 2.59 5.05
C ASP A 54 0.68 1.91 3.78
N ILE A 55 -0.17 1.85 2.76
CA ILE A 55 0.19 1.27 1.48
C ILE A 55 -0.15 2.23 0.34
N LEU A 56 0.81 2.41 -0.58
CA LEU A 56 0.60 3.12 -1.82
C LEU A 56 0.21 2.11 -2.89
N ILE A 57 -0.91 2.36 -3.57
CA ILE A 57 -1.41 1.51 -4.65
C ILE A 57 -1.37 2.32 -5.94
N LEU A 58 -0.50 1.93 -6.86
CA LEU A 58 -0.33 2.60 -8.15
C LEU A 58 -0.96 1.79 -9.25
N LEU A 59 -2.09 2.27 -9.75
CA LEU A 59 -2.83 1.59 -10.82
C LEU A 59 -2.27 1.95 -12.20
N PRO A 60 -2.28 1.01 -13.14
CA PRO A 60 -1.81 1.26 -14.51
C PRO A 60 -2.79 2.03 -15.37
N CYS A 61 -3.88 2.51 -14.79
CA CYS A 61 -4.94 3.24 -15.51
C CYS A 61 -5.41 4.42 -14.67
N GLU A 62 -6.24 5.26 -15.29
CA GLU A 62 -6.87 6.37 -14.58
C GLU A 62 -7.72 5.87 -13.44
N VAL A 63 -7.59 6.51 -12.28
CA VAL A 63 -8.36 6.14 -11.08
C VAL A 63 -9.66 6.93 -11.08
N THR A 64 -10.71 6.31 -11.62
CA THR A 64 -12.05 6.88 -11.58
C THR A 64 -12.65 6.73 -10.19
N GLU A 65 -13.71 7.47 -9.92
CA GLU A 65 -14.43 7.36 -8.64
C GLU A 65 -14.92 5.93 -8.40
N LYS A 66 -15.37 5.26 -9.46
CA LYS A 66 -15.85 3.89 -9.38
C LYS A 66 -14.73 2.92 -8.98
N ILE A 67 -13.55 3.07 -9.59
CA ILE A 67 -12.39 2.22 -9.29
C ILE A 67 -11.90 2.47 -7.86
N ARG A 68 -11.79 3.72 -7.46
CA ARG A 68 -11.39 4.09 -6.10
C ARG A 68 -12.31 3.46 -5.07
N ARG A 69 -13.60 3.56 -5.31
CA ARG A 69 -14.62 2.99 -4.41
C ARG A 69 -14.51 1.48 -4.28
N LYS A 70 -14.26 0.79 -5.39
CA LYS A 70 -14.05 -0.66 -5.39
C LYS A 70 -12.86 -1.06 -4.52
N ILE A 71 -11.75 -0.33 -4.65
CA ILE A 71 -10.53 -0.63 -3.90
C ILE A 71 -10.73 -0.32 -2.41
N ILE A 72 -11.36 0.81 -2.09
CA ILE A 72 -11.66 1.17 -0.69
C ILE A 72 -12.54 0.11 -0.04
N HIS A 73 -13.55 -0.39 -0.74
CA HIS A 73 -14.41 -1.48 -0.24
C HIS A 73 -13.59 -2.75 0.03
N LYS A 74 -12.69 -3.07 -0.85
CA LYS A 74 -11.84 -4.26 -0.70
C LYS A 74 -10.93 -4.13 0.52
N VAL A 75 -10.32 -2.97 0.70
CA VAL A 75 -9.47 -2.70 1.87
C VAL A 75 -10.30 -2.82 3.16
N PHE A 76 -11.50 -2.27 3.15
CA PHE A 76 -12.40 -2.36 4.30
C PHE A 76 -12.73 -3.82 4.66
N ASP A 77 -13.12 -4.62 3.67
CA ASP A 77 -13.43 -6.03 3.88
C ASP A 77 -12.23 -6.81 4.41
N ILE A 78 -11.06 -6.53 3.89
CA ILE A 78 -9.82 -7.19 4.34
C ILE A 78 -9.51 -6.80 5.78
N ASN A 79 -9.64 -5.51 6.11
CA ASN A 79 -9.41 -5.06 7.48
C ASN A 79 -10.35 -5.75 8.48
N LEU A 80 -11.60 -5.95 8.09
CA LEU A 80 -12.56 -6.66 8.94
C LEU A 80 -12.20 -8.14 9.08
N THR A 81 -11.82 -8.78 7.97
CA THR A 81 -11.51 -10.22 7.96
C THR A 81 -10.26 -10.54 8.77
N PHE A 82 -9.23 -9.74 8.63
CA PHE A 82 -7.93 -9.99 9.26
C PHE A 82 -7.70 -9.19 10.54
N GLU A 83 -8.67 -8.37 10.93
CA GLU A 83 -8.56 -7.49 12.10
C GLU A 83 -7.34 -6.57 12.02
N THR A 84 -7.18 -5.92 10.86
CA THR A 84 -6.06 -5.04 10.58
C THR A 84 -6.52 -3.61 10.30
N ASN A 85 -5.56 -2.68 10.26
CA ASN A 85 -5.80 -1.27 9.96
C ASN A 85 -4.92 -0.82 8.80
N ILE A 86 -5.24 -1.31 7.60
CA ILE A 86 -4.56 -0.89 6.38
C ILE A 86 -5.17 0.42 5.90
N SER A 87 -4.32 1.42 5.68
CA SER A 87 -4.68 2.71 5.12
C SER A 87 -4.07 2.80 3.72
N SER A 88 -4.88 3.06 2.71
CA SER A 88 -4.42 3.06 1.32
C SER A 88 -4.39 4.44 0.70
N LEU A 89 -3.32 4.73 -0.04
CA LEU A 89 -3.22 5.87 -0.92
C LEU A 89 -3.28 5.33 -2.35
N ILE A 90 -4.36 5.65 -3.06
CA ILE A 90 -4.65 5.09 -4.39
C ILE A 90 -4.42 6.15 -5.45
N MET A 91 -3.54 5.87 -6.39
CA MET A 91 -3.22 6.81 -7.47
C MET A 91 -2.96 6.07 -8.77
N ALA A 92 -3.15 6.77 -9.89
CA ALA A 92 -2.66 6.28 -11.16
C ALA A 92 -1.13 6.42 -11.20
N GLU A 93 -0.43 5.43 -11.72
CA GLU A 93 1.03 5.46 -11.82
C GLU A 93 1.50 6.71 -12.58
N LYS A 94 0.78 7.07 -13.65
CA LYS A 94 1.08 8.25 -14.46
C LYS A 94 1.00 9.54 -13.63
N GLU A 95 0.03 9.63 -12.74
CA GLU A 95 -0.14 10.77 -11.84
C GLU A 95 0.98 10.84 -10.82
N TRP A 96 1.34 9.71 -10.25
CA TRP A 96 2.43 9.59 -9.28
C TRP A 96 3.75 10.06 -9.88
N GLU A 97 4.00 9.71 -11.14
CA GLU A 97 5.22 10.07 -11.85
C GLU A 97 5.19 11.46 -12.50
N SER A 98 4.07 12.18 -12.35
CA SER A 98 3.96 13.52 -12.93
C SER A 98 4.95 14.48 -12.28
N GLU A 99 5.39 15.47 -13.07
CA GLU A 99 6.33 16.48 -12.61
C GLU A 99 5.79 17.24 -11.40
N THR A 100 4.51 17.61 -11.46
CA THR A 100 3.86 18.35 -10.38
C THR A 100 3.83 17.54 -9.08
N PHE A 101 3.41 16.28 -9.17
CA PHE A 101 3.27 15.44 -7.97
C PHE A 101 4.62 15.05 -7.37
N SER A 102 5.65 14.89 -8.22
CA SER A 102 6.99 14.52 -7.77
C SER A 102 7.64 15.59 -6.88
N LEU A 103 7.11 16.82 -6.90
CA LEU A 103 7.61 17.90 -6.04
C LEU A 103 7.04 17.87 -4.63
N LEU A 104 6.02 17.06 -4.37
CA LEU A 104 5.40 16.99 -3.06
C LEU A 104 6.26 16.20 -2.07
N PRO A 105 6.34 16.66 -0.81
CA PRO A 105 7.12 15.95 0.21
C PRO A 105 6.74 14.49 0.41
N ILE A 106 5.46 14.16 0.29
CA ILE A 106 5.00 12.77 0.43
C ILE A 106 5.58 11.87 -0.64
N HIS A 107 5.72 12.38 -1.86
CA HIS A 107 6.30 11.63 -2.97
C HIS A 107 7.76 11.28 -2.67
N GLU A 108 8.54 12.27 -2.28
CA GLU A 108 9.94 12.09 -1.92
C GLU A 108 10.11 11.11 -0.76
N CYS A 109 9.29 11.27 0.27
CA CYS A 109 9.33 10.41 1.44
C CYS A 109 9.07 8.94 1.08
N ILE A 110 8.06 8.68 0.28
CA ILE A 110 7.73 7.31 -0.13
C ILE A 110 8.79 6.72 -1.06
N GLU A 111 9.33 7.53 -1.99
CA GLU A 111 10.38 7.05 -2.89
C GLU A 111 11.65 6.69 -2.14
N GLU A 112 12.01 7.45 -1.09
CA GLU A 112 13.21 7.20 -0.30
C GLU A 112 13.03 6.10 0.74
N GLU A 113 11.92 6.10 1.47
CA GLU A 113 11.70 5.21 2.61
C GLU A 113 10.76 4.04 2.33
N GLY A 114 10.00 4.09 1.25
CA GLY A 114 9.01 3.06 0.94
C GLY A 114 9.64 1.73 0.55
N VAL A 115 8.92 0.65 0.81
CA VAL A 115 9.33 -0.70 0.44
C VAL A 115 8.39 -1.22 -0.65
N SER A 116 8.96 -1.50 -1.82
CA SER A 116 8.18 -2.06 -2.94
C SER A 116 7.84 -3.52 -2.69
N LEU A 117 6.61 -3.86 -2.99
CA LEU A 117 6.11 -5.23 -2.82
C LEU A 117 5.97 -5.98 -4.14
#